data_a5ef1a0ccfdabeab5175a0fb8af23981
#
_entry.id   a5ef1a0ccfdabeab5175a0fb8af23981
#
_cell.length_a   1.000
_cell.length_b   1.000
_cell.length_c   1.000
_cell.angle_alpha   90.00
_cell.angle_beta   90.00
_cell.angle_gamma   90.00
#
_symmetry.space_group_name_H-M   'P 1'
#
loop_
_entity.id
_entity.type
_entity.pdbx_description
1 polymer ?
#
loop_
_entity_poly.entity_id
_entity_poly.type
_entity_poly.pdbx_seq_one_letter_code
_entity_poly.pdbx_strand_id
1 'polypeptide(L)'
;MKFFSTLLFCFMVSCVFAQEQVSFFFESNKFVLKKEESVRLNKWVEANKTVKIIGVYGFCDEEGSVGYNDTLAKKRIDYVFNTIKNKVKIREDFKTRNFGKLHTSSPVKSENRKVTLYYILPKDFPNEEKIIAVKQEVKVEKKKTKIKFSDVYVYENPDGSTVNIKIDTVFMRKVSLANVGEKLKLESMNFFVDTFAIMPQSRSVMFELLNVMKSCPDLKIQIQGHICCVKNDVRDLSTQRAKAICKFLEYNGIEKSRITFVGYGSAKPLFPLPEKTEGEREANRRVEIEIVAN
;
A
#
# COMPACT_ATOMS: atom_id res chain seq x y z
N MET A 1 49.78 -37.25 -30.82
CA MET A 1 49.44 -36.95 -29.42
C MET A 1 48.22 -36.03 -29.41
N LYS A 2 47.04 -36.55 -29.09
CA LYS A 2 45.81 -35.74 -28.98
C LYS A 2 45.59 -35.45 -27.51
N PHE A 3 45.68 -34.18 -27.10
CA PHE A 3 45.32 -33.73 -25.75
C PHE A 3 43.80 -33.62 -25.65
N PHE A 4 43.19 -34.50 -24.84
CA PHE A 4 41.80 -34.40 -24.42
C PHE A 4 41.76 -33.43 -23.22
N SER A 5 41.27 -32.21 -23.43
CA SER A 5 40.99 -31.28 -22.36
C SER A 5 39.59 -31.59 -21.79
N THR A 6 39.58 -32.16 -20.59
CA THR A 6 38.35 -32.45 -19.85
C THR A 6 37.90 -31.17 -19.15
N LEU A 7 36.89 -30.50 -19.72
CA LEU A 7 36.25 -29.33 -19.10
C LEU A 7 35.37 -29.79 -17.94
N LEU A 8 35.88 -29.60 -16.71
CA LEU A 8 35.13 -29.86 -15.49
C LEU A 8 34.05 -28.76 -15.30
N PHE A 9 32.81 -29.08 -15.67
CA PHE A 9 31.67 -28.20 -15.47
C PHE A 9 31.24 -28.25 -13.99
N CYS A 10 31.74 -27.29 -13.22
CA CYS A 10 31.36 -27.13 -11.80
C CYS A 10 29.91 -26.62 -11.75
N PHE A 11 28.94 -27.52 -11.50
CA PHE A 11 27.55 -27.17 -11.28
C PHE A 11 27.45 -26.45 -9.90
N MET A 12 27.47 -25.12 -9.92
CA MET A 12 27.10 -24.37 -8.73
C MET A 12 25.60 -24.60 -8.47
N VAL A 13 25.30 -25.49 -7.54
CA VAL A 13 23.98 -25.59 -6.95
C VAL A 13 23.76 -24.32 -6.12
N SER A 14 23.13 -23.34 -6.71
CA SER A 14 22.60 -22.20 -5.97
C SER A 14 21.50 -22.73 -5.04
N CYS A 15 21.79 -22.83 -3.75
CA CYS A 15 20.79 -23.06 -2.71
C CYS A 15 19.80 -21.90 -2.75
N VAL A 16 18.68 -22.09 -3.44
CA VAL A 16 17.55 -21.16 -3.40
C VAL A 16 16.86 -21.37 -2.06
N PHE A 17 17.12 -20.48 -1.11
CA PHE A 17 16.37 -20.43 0.14
C PHE A 17 14.96 -19.93 -0.19
N ALA A 18 13.96 -20.79 0.01
CA ALA A 18 12.59 -20.49 -0.38
C ALA A 18 11.73 -20.17 0.84
N GLN A 19 11.04 -19.03 0.79
CA GLN A 19 9.92 -18.76 1.66
C GLN A 19 8.69 -19.46 1.11
N GLU A 20 8.04 -20.28 1.93
CA GLU A 20 6.80 -20.98 1.60
C GLU A 20 5.57 -20.12 1.90
N GLN A 21 4.46 -20.41 1.21
CA GLN A 21 3.19 -19.75 1.47
C GLN A 21 2.00 -20.69 1.32
N VAL A 22 0.95 -20.42 2.07
CA VAL A 22 -0.34 -21.08 1.95
C VAL A 22 -1.47 -20.06 2.11
N SER A 23 -2.51 -20.15 1.29
CA SER A 23 -3.65 -19.23 1.32
C SER A 23 -4.93 -19.95 1.73
N PHE A 24 -5.77 -19.28 2.52
CA PHE A 24 -7.09 -19.72 2.94
C PHE A 24 -8.14 -18.72 2.46
N PHE A 25 -9.22 -19.21 1.84
CA PHE A 25 -10.17 -18.40 1.10
C PHE A 25 -11.46 -18.19 1.88
N PHE A 26 -12.05 -17.00 1.72
CA PHE A 26 -13.25 -16.56 2.41
C PHE A 26 -14.39 -16.30 1.44
N GLU A 27 -15.62 -16.47 1.93
CA GLU A 27 -16.79 -16.02 1.20
C GLU A 27 -16.91 -14.50 1.20
N SER A 28 -17.73 -13.96 0.29
CA SER A 28 -17.99 -12.52 0.22
C SER A 28 -18.55 -12.05 1.56
N ASN A 29 -18.05 -10.90 2.04
CA ASN A 29 -18.44 -10.27 3.31
C ASN A 29 -18.30 -11.13 4.58
N LYS A 30 -17.60 -12.28 4.51
CA LYS A 30 -17.34 -13.13 5.68
C LYS A 30 -15.89 -13.00 6.11
N PHE A 31 -15.68 -13.05 7.43
CA PHE A 31 -14.35 -13.11 8.08
C PHE A 31 -14.12 -14.42 8.83
N VAL A 32 -15.09 -15.34 8.79
CA VAL A 32 -14.97 -16.71 9.28
C VAL A 32 -14.83 -17.62 8.08
N LEU A 33 -13.91 -18.58 8.16
CA LEU A 33 -13.74 -19.59 7.13
C LEU A 33 -14.97 -20.50 7.06
N LYS A 34 -15.36 -20.89 5.85
CA LYS A 34 -16.34 -21.97 5.70
C LYS A 34 -15.76 -23.30 6.15
N LYS A 35 -16.63 -24.29 6.39
CA LYS A 35 -16.24 -25.56 7.02
C LYS A 35 -15.08 -26.27 6.32
N GLU A 36 -15.07 -26.32 4.99
CA GLU A 36 -14.02 -26.98 4.20
C GLU A 36 -12.67 -26.27 4.38
N GLU A 37 -12.64 -24.95 4.31
CA GLU A 37 -11.42 -24.14 4.49
C GLU A 37 -10.93 -24.19 5.95
N SER A 38 -11.84 -24.25 6.92
CA SER A 38 -11.48 -24.42 8.33
C SER A 38 -10.84 -25.80 8.59
N VAL A 39 -11.38 -26.85 7.99
CA VAL A 39 -10.79 -28.20 8.03
C VAL A 39 -9.41 -28.19 7.36
N ARG A 40 -9.26 -27.51 6.22
CA ARG A 40 -7.99 -27.38 5.50
C ARG A 40 -6.94 -26.63 6.33
N LEU A 41 -7.32 -25.54 7.01
CA LEU A 41 -6.44 -24.80 7.91
C LEU A 41 -5.99 -25.71 9.08
N ASN A 42 -6.89 -26.42 9.73
CA ASN A 42 -6.54 -27.30 10.84
C ASN A 42 -5.64 -28.46 10.39
N LYS A 43 -5.92 -29.09 9.24
CA LYS A 43 -5.02 -30.13 8.67
C LYS A 43 -3.63 -29.56 8.37
N TRP A 44 -3.56 -28.34 7.80
CA TRP A 44 -2.29 -27.69 7.54
C TRP A 44 -1.52 -27.43 8.82
N VAL A 45 -2.17 -26.94 9.87
CA VAL A 45 -1.55 -26.71 11.20
C VAL A 45 -0.99 -27.98 11.79
N GLU A 46 -1.75 -29.08 11.76
CA GLU A 46 -1.30 -30.37 12.28
C GLU A 46 -0.06 -30.92 11.53
N ALA A 47 -0.03 -30.75 10.20
CA ALA A 47 1.07 -31.18 9.35
C ALA A 47 2.31 -30.27 9.46
N ASN A 48 2.17 -29.03 10.00
CA ASN A 48 3.21 -28.01 9.96
C ASN A 48 3.56 -27.42 11.35
N LYS A 49 3.48 -28.21 12.41
CA LYS A 49 3.76 -27.76 13.80
C LYS A 49 5.17 -27.20 14.01
N THR A 50 6.12 -27.60 13.18
CA THR A 50 7.54 -27.24 13.29
C THR A 50 7.94 -26.01 12.47
N VAL A 51 7.08 -25.52 11.56
CA VAL A 51 7.37 -24.33 10.76
C VAL A 51 7.36 -23.06 11.61
N LYS A 52 7.97 -22.00 11.11
CA LYS A 52 7.93 -20.67 11.74
C LYS A 52 7.19 -19.69 10.81
N ILE A 53 6.08 -19.12 11.29
CA ILE A 53 5.33 -18.07 10.60
C ILE A 53 6.12 -16.77 10.67
N ILE A 54 6.29 -16.12 9.51
CA ILE A 54 6.99 -14.84 9.36
C ILE A 54 6.07 -13.72 8.87
N GLY A 55 4.86 -14.05 8.40
CA GLY A 55 3.87 -13.05 8.00
C GLY A 55 2.47 -13.63 7.81
N VAL A 56 1.46 -12.80 8.07
CA VAL A 56 0.04 -13.11 7.86
C VAL A 56 -0.59 -11.95 7.11
N TYR A 57 -1.00 -12.16 5.86
CA TYR A 57 -1.44 -11.11 4.96
C TYR A 57 -2.88 -11.33 4.54
N GLY A 58 -3.72 -10.30 4.71
CA GLY A 58 -5.14 -10.34 4.38
C GLY A 58 -5.46 -9.57 3.11
N PHE A 59 -6.34 -10.13 2.28
CA PHE A 59 -6.76 -9.59 1.01
C PHE A 59 -8.29 -9.61 0.89
N CYS A 60 -8.83 -8.61 0.21
CA CYS A 60 -10.22 -8.53 -0.19
C CYS A 60 -10.33 -8.34 -1.70
N ASP A 61 -11.50 -8.66 -2.26
CA ASP A 61 -11.83 -8.32 -3.64
C ASP A 61 -12.15 -6.81 -3.78
N GLU A 62 -12.53 -6.40 -4.98
CA GLU A 62 -12.80 -5.00 -5.31
C GLU A 62 -14.15 -4.48 -4.78
N GLU A 63 -15.01 -5.37 -4.26
CA GLU A 63 -16.33 -5.00 -3.77
C GLU A 63 -16.26 -4.27 -2.42
N GLY A 64 -17.05 -3.21 -2.28
CA GLY A 64 -17.11 -2.40 -1.07
C GLY A 64 -16.10 -1.23 -1.02
N SER A 65 -16.21 -0.42 0.02
CA SER A 65 -15.30 0.70 0.26
C SER A 65 -13.93 0.21 0.74
N VAL A 66 -12.88 1.03 0.55
CA VAL A 66 -11.52 0.73 1.04
C VAL A 66 -11.52 0.49 2.55
N GLY A 67 -12.14 1.39 3.33
CA GLY A 67 -12.18 1.28 4.79
C GLY A 67 -12.94 0.03 5.28
N TYR A 68 -14.01 -0.36 4.58
CA TYR A 68 -14.70 -1.61 4.86
C TYR A 68 -13.81 -2.83 4.59
N ASN A 69 -13.16 -2.87 3.43
CA ASN A 69 -12.28 -3.96 3.04
C ASN A 69 -11.04 -4.05 3.92
N ASP A 70 -10.51 -2.93 4.40
CA ASP A 70 -9.42 -2.90 5.38
C ASP A 70 -9.85 -3.55 6.70
N THR A 71 -11.04 -3.19 7.18
CA THR A 71 -11.61 -3.77 8.40
C THR A 71 -11.88 -5.27 8.23
N LEU A 72 -12.44 -5.66 7.08
CA LEU A 72 -12.75 -7.06 6.77
C LEU A 72 -11.49 -7.91 6.66
N ALA A 73 -10.46 -7.41 5.96
CA ALA A 73 -9.19 -8.12 5.82
C ALA A 73 -8.49 -8.26 7.19
N LYS A 74 -8.54 -7.23 8.05
CA LYS A 74 -8.03 -7.33 9.42
C LYS A 74 -8.76 -8.41 10.22
N LYS A 75 -10.10 -8.45 10.21
CA LYS A 75 -10.88 -9.50 10.88
C LYS A 75 -10.53 -10.91 10.38
N ARG A 76 -10.28 -11.06 9.07
CA ARG A 76 -9.83 -12.33 8.48
C ARG A 76 -8.45 -12.74 8.98
N ILE A 77 -7.51 -11.79 9.04
CA ILE A 77 -6.18 -12.00 9.63
C ILE A 77 -6.31 -12.46 11.07
N ASP A 78 -7.08 -11.73 11.88
CA ASP A 78 -7.28 -12.01 13.30
C ASP A 78 -7.88 -13.42 13.50
N TYR A 79 -8.84 -13.82 12.68
CA TYR A 79 -9.44 -15.15 12.72
C TYR A 79 -8.40 -16.26 12.47
N VAL A 80 -7.63 -16.15 11.38
CA VAL A 80 -6.61 -17.14 11.04
C VAL A 80 -5.49 -17.14 12.09
N PHE A 81 -5.01 -15.97 12.49
CA PHE A 81 -3.97 -15.82 13.51
C PHE A 81 -4.38 -16.47 14.85
N ASN A 82 -5.61 -16.20 15.33
CA ASN A 82 -6.12 -16.81 16.56
C ASN A 82 -6.23 -18.33 16.47
N THR A 83 -6.43 -18.89 15.27
CA THR A 83 -6.49 -20.34 15.06
C THR A 83 -5.09 -20.99 15.16
N ILE A 84 -4.03 -20.28 14.78
CA ILE A 84 -2.66 -20.84 14.67
C ILE A 84 -1.73 -20.45 15.81
N LYS A 85 -1.96 -19.31 16.52
CA LYS A 85 -1.00 -18.66 17.43
C LYS A 85 -0.38 -19.53 18.50
N ASN A 86 -1.05 -20.58 18.97
CA ASN A 86 -0.52 -21.48 20.01
C ASN A 86 -0.18 -22.87 19.47
N LYS A 87 -0.21 -23.06 18.17
CA LYS A 87 -0.05 -24.38 17.53
C LYS A 87 1.18 -24.47 16.63
N VAL A 88 1.68 -23.36 16.15
CA VAL A 88 2.89 -23.25 15.32
C VAL A 88 3.80 -22.17 15.89
N LYS A 89 5.10 -22.23 15.58
CA LYS A 89 6.03 -21.17 15.96
C LYS A 89 5.73 -19.92 15.17
N ILE A 90 5.73 -18.77 15.85
CA ILE A 90 5.54 -17.46 15.25
C ILE A 90 6.75 -16.62 15.59
N ARG A 91 7.30 -15.92 14.62
CA ARG A 91 8.41 -15.00 14.82
C ARG A 91 7.96 -13.82 15.69
N GLU A 92 8.79 -13.35 16.64
CA GLU A 92 8.43 -12.26 17.56
C GLU A 92 8.09 -10.95 16.83
N ASP A 93 8.84 -10.63 15.77
CA ASP A 93 8.63 -9.45 14.93
C ASP A 93 7.84 -9.74 13.65
N PHE A 94 7.03 -10.81 13.65
CA PHE A 94 6.19 -11.14 12.49
C PHE A 94 5.29 -9.96 12.09
N LYS A 95 5.08 -9.83 10.78
CA LYS A 95 4.30 -8.72 10.25
C LYS A 95 2.92 -9.18 9.81
N THR A 96 1.89 -8.48 10.28
CA THR A 96 0.58 -8.53 9.65
C THR A 96 0.49 -7.41 8.63
N ARG A 97 0.01 -7.72 7.42
CA ARG A 97 -0.29 -6.70 6.41
C ARG A 97 -1.71 -6.90 5.91
N ASN A 98 -2.45 -5.83 5.98
CA ASN A 98 -3.75 -5.72 5.38
C ASN A 98 -3.59 -5.02 4.03
N PHE A 99 -3.88 -5.73 2.95
CA PHE A 99 -3.83 -5.16 1.60
C PHE A 99 -5.23 -4.71 1.13
N GLY A 100 -6.29 -5.03 1.89
CA GLY A 100 -7.65 -4.74 1.47
C GLY A 100 -7.89 -5.17 0.03
N LYS A 101 -8.29 -4.22 -0.83
CA LYS A 101 -8.41 -4.40 -2.28
C LYS A 101 -7.20 -3.86 -3.08
N LEU A 102 -6.15 -3.40 -2.40
CA LEU A 102 -4.98 -2.75 -3.00
C LEU A 102 -3.86 -3.75 -3.32
N HIS A 103 -4.17 -4.81 -4.02
CA HIS A 103 -3.19 -5.81 -4.46
C HIS A 103 -3.43 -6.17 -5.93
N THR A 104 -2.43 -6.77 -6.57
CA THR A 104 -2.62 -7.34 -7.91
C THR A 104 -3.67 -8.45 -7.79
N SER A 105 -4.86 -8.19 -8.32
CA SER A 105 -6.00 -9.09 -8.18
C SER A 105 -6.02 -10.13 -9.28
N SER A 106 -6.47 -11.35 -8.94
CA SER A 106 -6.89 -12.33 -9.92
C SER A 106 -8.18 -11.85 -10.59
N PRO A 107 -8.39 -12.15 -11.88
CA PRO A 107 -9.68 -11.93 -12.53
C PRO A 107 -10.83 -12.72 -11.85
N VAL A 108 -10.50 -13.77 -11.10
CA VAL A 108 -11.46 -14.52 -10.30
C VAL A 108 -11.60 -13.92 -8.91
N LYS A 109 -12.72 -13.23 -8.64
CA LYS A 109 -12.97 -12.52 -7.39
C LYS A 109 -12.78 -13.37 -6.12
N SER A 110 -13.18 -14.65 -6.15
CA SER A 110 -13.03 -15.55 -5.01
C SER A 110 -11.58 -15.77 -4.59
N GLU A 111 -10.63 -15.71 -5.52
CA GLU A 111 -9.20 -15.85 -5.24
C GLU A 111 -8.58 -14.63 -4.57
N ASN A 112 -9.29 -13.50 -4.61
CA ASN A 112 -8.87 -12.26 -3.97
C ASN A 112 -9.32 -12.16 -2.50
N ARG A 113 -10.28 -12.98 -2.08
CA ARG A 113 -10.79 -13.03 -0.70
C ARG A 113 -10.03 -14.07 0.12
N LYS A 114 -8.80 -13.73 0.55
CA LYS A 114 -7.91 -14.71 1.21
C LYS A 114 -7.09 -14.11 2.35
N VAL A 115 -6.60 -15.01 3.19
CA VAL A 115 -5.46 -14.76 4.08
C VAL A 115 -4.33 -15.70 3.65
N THR A 116 -3.14 -15.16 3.48
CA THR A 116 -1.93 -15.91 3.14
C THR A 116 -0.99 -15.94 4.33
N LEU A 117 -0.62 -17.14 4.75
CA LEU A 117 0.45 -17.38 5.71
C LEU A 117 1.76 -17.49 4.95
N TYR A 118 2.76 -16.76 5.39
CA TYR A 118 4.14 -16.90 4.94
C TYR A 118 4.95 -17.55 6.04
N TYR A 119 5.69 -18.60 5.71
CA TYR A 119 6.42 -19.39 6.70
C TYR A 119 7.73 -19.92 6.13
N ILE A 120 8.61 -20.35 7.03
CA ILE A 120 9.87 -21.02 6.73
C ILE A 120 9.89 -22.42 7.33
N LEU A 121 10.55 -23.33 6.65
CA LEU A 121 10.74 -24.70 7.10
C LEU A 121 11.88 -24.80 8.13
N PRO A 122 11.91 -25.81 9.01
CA PRO A 122 12.96 -25.97 10.01
C PRO A 122 14.39 -25.97 9.44
N LYS A 123 14.58 -26.55 8.24
CA LYS A 123 15.89 -26.58 7.54
C LYS A 123 16.41 -25.18 7.19
N ASP A 124 15.51 -24.20 7.08
CA ASP A 124 15.82 -22.85 6.65
C ASP A 124 15.97 -21.86 7.81
N PHE A 125 15.73 -22.29 9.07
CA PHE A 125 15.87 -21.42 10.26
C PHE A 125 17.24 -20.76 10.40
N PRO A 126 18.37 -21.43 10.12
CA PRO A 126 19.68 -20.79 10.18
C PRO A 126 19.86 -19.65 9.18
N ASN A 127 19.04 -19.61 8.13
CA ASN A 127 19.06 -18.60 7.07
C ASN A 127 17.85 -17.65 7.12
N GLU A 128 17.11 -17.65 8.21
CA GLU A 128 15.87 -16.88 8.39
C GLU A 128 16.04 -15.41 8.02
N GLU A 129 17.06 -14.74 8.54
CA GLU A 129 17.33 -13.33 8.27
C GLU A 129 17.61 -13.07 6.77
N LYS A 130 18.36 -13.96 6.13
CA LYS A 130 18.65 -13.85 4.68
C LYS A 130 17.37 -14.00 3.84
N ILE A 131 16.51 -14.97 4.19
CA ILE A 131 15.25 -15.23 3.48
C ILE A 131 14.31 -14.02 3.60
N ILE A 132 14.27 -13.40 4.76
CA ILE A 132 13.45 -12.21 5.02
C ILE A 132 14.05 -10.98 4.37
N ALA A 133 15.38 -10.80 4.42
CA ALA A 133 16.10 -9.72 3.78
C ALA A 133 15.95 -9.77 2.25
N VAL A 134 16.14 -10.94 1.63
CA VAL A 134 15.94 -11.14 0.18
C VAL A 134 14.52 -10.74 -0.24
N LYS A 135 13.48 -10.92 0.58
CA LYS A 135 12.15 -10.44 0.24
C LYS A 135 11.96 -8.94 0.45
N GLN A 136 12.76 -8.32 1.30
CA GLN A 136 12.86 -6.86 1.37
C GLN A 136 13.64 -6.31 0.17
N GLU A 137 14.62 -7.07 -0.36
CA GLU A 137 15.44 -6.73 -1.53
C GLU A 137 14.80 -7.18 -2.86
N VAL A 138 14.02 -8.27 -2.92
CA VAL A 138 13.20 -8.70 -4.10
C VAL A 138 11.92 -7.86 -4.25
N LYS A 139 11.57 -7.00 -3.31
CA LYS A 139 11.00 -5.71 -3.68
C LYS A 139 12.10 -4.91 -4.38
N VAL A 140 12.43 -5.44 -5.58
CA VAL A 140 13.19 -4.77 -6.61
C VAL A 140 13.68 -3.41 -6.11
N GLU A 141 14.97 -3.31 -5.79
CA GLU A 141 15.69 -2.17 -6.30
C GLU A 141 15.62 -2.24 -7.85
N LYS A 142 14.48 -1.95 -8.43
CA LYS A 142 14.47 -1.12 -9.62
C LYS A 142 15.32 0.06 -9.18
N LYS A 143 16.56 0.17 -9.64
CA LYS A 143 17.40 1.37 -9.48
C LYS A 143 16.44 2.50 -9.79
N LYS A 144 15.89 3.15 -8.73
CA LYS A 144 14.98 4.27 -8.93
C LYS A 144 15.84 5.31 -9.61
N THR A 145 15.69 5.39 -10.92
CA THR A 145 16.47 6.31 -11.74
C THR A 145 16.18 7.68 -11.15
N LYS A 146 17.23 8.40 -10.75
CA LYS A 146 17.06 9.76 -10.21
C LYS A 146 16.47 10.64 -11.32
N ILE A 147 15.14 10.74 -11.33
CA ILE A 147 14.41 11.56 -12.28
C ILE A 147 14.76 13.01 -11.96
N LYS A 148 15.23 13.72 -12.98
CA LYS A 148 15.49 15.17 -12.88
C LYS A 148 14.19 15.88 -13.19
N PHE A 149 13.55 16.46 -12.18
CA PHE A 149 12.36 17.27 -12.33
C PHE A 149 12.74 18.72 -12.67
N SER A 150 11.96 19.38 -13.54
CA SER A 150 11.98 20.83 -13.71
C SER A 150 11.29 21.48 -12.52
N ASP A 151 11.69 22.68 -12.14
CA ASP A 151 11.05 23.52 -11.13
C ASP A 151 9.88 24.34 -11.70
N VAL A 152 9.62 24.21 -12.99
CA VAL A 152 8.49 24.83 -13.70
C VAL A 152 7.71 23.78 -14.45
N TYR A 153 6.40 23.77 -14.23
CA TYR A 153 5.45 23.00 -15.02
C TYR A 153 4.69 23.93 -15.97
N VAL A 154 4.79 23.68 -17.28
CA VAL A 154 4.05 24.43 -18.28
C VAL A 154 2.68 23.78 -18.47
N TYR A 155 1.63 24.49 -18.09
CA TYR A 155 0.24 24.04 -18.27
C TYR A 155 -0.35 24.75 -19.48
N GLU A 156 -0.86 24.00 -20.43
CA GLU A 156 -1.56 24.49 -21.61
C GLU A 156 -3.07 24.50 -21.32
N ASN A 157 -3.68 25.67 -21.45
CA ASN A 157 -5.11 25.84 -21.32
C ASN A 157 -5.83 25.38 -22.59
N PRO A 158 -7.16 25.08 -22.52
CA PRO A 158 -7.93 24.68 -23.69
C PRO A 158 -7.97 25.72 -24.84
N ASP A 159 -7.70 26.99 -24.55
CA ASP A 159 -7.61 28.08 -25.53
C ASP A 159 -6.21 28.19 -26.19
N GLY A 160 -5.28 27.27 -25.87
CA GLY A 160 -3.90 27.26 -26.37
C GLY A 160 -2.96 28.19 -25.63
N SER A 161 -3.42 28.97 -24.66
CA SER A 161 -2.53 29.77 -23.81
C SER A 161 -1.77 28.89 -22.82
N THR A 162 -0.53 29.29 -22.47
CA THR A 162 0.29 28.56 -21.53
C THR A 162 0.49 29.34 -20.22
N VAL A 163 0.51 28.58 -19.10
CA VAL A 163 0.80 29.13 -17.77
C VAL A 163 1.98 28.40 -17.18
N ASN A 164 3.00 29.14 -16.77
CA ASN A 164 4.15 28.59 -16.04
C ASN A 164 3.82 28.51 -14.55
N ILE A 165 3.85 27.31 -13.99
CA ILE A 165 3.57 27.05 -12.59
C ILE A 165 4.86 26.63 -11.93
N LYS A 166 5.32 27.40 -10.93
CA LYS A 166 6.46 27.02 -10.11
C LYS A 166 6.09 25.85 -9.21
N ILE A 167 6.91 24.81 -9.20
CA ILE A 167 6.66 23.55 -8.49
C ILE A 167 7.87 23.15 -7.62
N ASP A 168 7.61 22.38 -6.54
CA ASP A 168 8.63 21.91 -5.61
C ASP A 168 9.22 20.57 -6.06
N THR A 169 10.46 20.62 -6.57
CA THR A 169 11.19 19.43 -6.99
C THR A 169 11.60 18.53 -5.83
N VAL A 170 11.68 19.06 -4.60
CA VAL A 170 12.05 18.29 -3.40
C VAL A 170 10.93 17.32 -3.07
N PHE A 171 9.66 17.79 -3.06
CA PHE A 171 8.49 16.97 -2.86
C PHE A 171 8.38 15.88 -3.94
N MET A 172 8.49 16.24 -5.21
CA MET A 172 8.40 15.29 -6.32
C MET A 172 9.48 14.20 -6.24
N ARG A 173 10.71 14.58 -5.86
CA ARG A 173 11.82 13.64 -5.65
C ARG A 173 11.53 12.70 -4.46
N LYS A 174 10.98 13.23 -3.37
CA LYS A 174 10.53 12.42 -2.23
C LYS A 174 9.52 11.36 -2.66
N VAL A 175 8.49 11.75 -3.41
CA VAL A 175 7.46 10.83 -3.91
C VAL A 175 8.05 9.78 -4.84
N SER A 176 8.91 10.18 -5.80
CA SER A 176 9.52 9.26 -6.77
C SER A 176 10.46 8.22 -6.13
N LEU A 177 11.01 8.51 -4.96
CA LEU A 177 11.91 7.63 -4.22
C LEU A 177 11.25 6.91 -3.06
N ALA A 178 10.01 7.26 -2.73
CA ALA A 178 9.31 6.71 -1.59
C ALA A 178 9.01 5.21 -1.74
N ASN A 179 9.00 4.50 -0.62
CA ASN A 179 8.73 3.07 -0.58
C ASN A 179 7.23 2.78 -0.50
N VAL A 180 6.83 1.61 -0.96
CA VAL A 180 5.43 1.16 -0.81
C VAL A 180 5.05 1.12 0.67
N GLY A 181 3.88 1.72 0.98
CA GLY A 181 3.36 1.90 2.34
C GLY A 181 3.83 3.19 3.02
N GLU A 182 4.76 3.93 2.40
CA GLU A 182 5.18 5.25 2.90
C GLU A 182 4.08 6.28 2.66
N LYS A 183 3.87 7.16 3.66
CA LYS A 183 2.89 8.24 3.62
C LYS A 183 3.59 9.58 3.55
N LEU A 184 3.12 10.41 2.65
CA LEU A 184 3.64 11.74 2.41
C LEU A 184 2.49 12.74 2.47
N LYS A 185 2.60 13.74 3.34
CA LYS A 185 1.63 14.83 3.43
C LYS A 185 1.75 15.72 2.19
N LEU A 186 0.62 16.12 1.63
CA LEU A 186 0.54 17.17 0.61
C LEU A 186 0.59 18.52 1.33
N GLU A 187 1.79 19.06 1.49
CA GLU A 187 1.97 20.35 2.12
C GLU A 187 1.25 21.45 1.32
N SER A 188 0.71 22.45 2.01
CA SER A 188 -0.05 23.55 1.40
C SER A 188 -1.29 23.13 0.59
N MET A 189 -1.79 21.90 0.76
CA MET A 189 -3.07 21.48 0.20
C MET A 189 -4.22 22.02 1.06
N ASN A 190 -4.84 23.08 0.60
CA ASN A 190 -5.90 23.79 1.30
C ASN A 190 -7.22 23.75 0.53
N PHE A 191 -8.32 23.74 1.27
CA PHE A 191 -9.68 23.78 0.74
C PHE A 191 -10.43 24.99 1.32
N PHE A 192 -11.41 25.49 0.62
CA PHE A 192 -12.32 26.45 1.19
C PHE A 192 -13.03 25.83 2.41
N VAL A 193 -13.32 26.70 3.39
CA VAL A 193 -13.94 26.25 4.66
C VAL A 193 -15.20 25.44 4.38
N ASP A 194 -15.31 24.31 5.06
CA ASP A 194 -16.47 23.40 4.97
C ASP A 194 -16.80 22.87 3.57
N THR A 195 -15.85 22.92 2.64
CA THR A 195 -16.01 22.40 1.28
C THR A 195 -14.88 21.45 0.87
N PHE A 196 -15.05 20.86 -0.30
CA PHE A 196 -14.00 20.09 -1.01
C PHE A 196 -13.41 20.90 -2.19
N ALA A 197 -13.79 22.16 -2.35
CA ALA A 197 -13.22 23.03 -3.37
C ALA A 197 -11.79 23.41 -3.00
N ILE A 198 -10.86 23.12 -3.91
CA ILE A 198 -9.43 23.35 -3.71
C ILE A 198 -9.14 24.85 -3.85
N MET A 199 -8.40 25.42 -2.92
CA MET A 199 -8.02 26.82 -2.97
C MET A 199 -6.96 27.10 -4.05
N PRO A 200 -6.96 28.27 -4.69
CA PRO A 200 -6.02 28.61 -5.75
C PRO A 200 -4.54 28.47 -5.36
N GLN A 201 -4.17 28.75 -4.13
CA GLN A 201 -2.79 28.62 -3.62
C GLN A 201 -2.31 27.15 -3.55
N SER A 202 -3.21 26.18 -3.59
CA SER A 202 -2.87 24.77 -3.64
C SER A 202 -2.56 24.25 -5.07
N ARG A 203 -2.59 25.17 -6.05
CA ARG A 203 -2.40 24.81 -7.45
C ARG A 203 -1.02 24.19 -7.72
N SER A 204 0.04 24.71 -7.11
CA SER A 204 1.39 24.19 -7.27
C SER A 204 1.48 22.72 -6.84
N VAL A 205 1.02 22.38 -5.64
CA VAL A 205 1.09 21.00 -5.12
C VAL A 205 0.25 20.02 -5.94
N MET A 206 -0.84 20.47 -6.54
CA MET A 206 -1.65 19.66 -7.47
C MET A 206 -0.83 19.31 -8.73
N PHE A 207 -0.10 20.28 -9.29
CA PHE A 207 0.76 20.05 -10.46
C PHE A 207 2.06 19.32 -10.13
N GLU A 208 2.60 19.46 -8.93
CA GLU A 208 3.70 18.64 -8.43
C GLU A 208 3.30 17.16 -8.41
N LEU A 209 2.13 16.86 -7.83
CA LEU A 209 1.62 15.49 -7.80
C LEU A 209 1.33 14.95 -9.20
N LEU A 210 0.72 15.76 -10.07
CA LEU A 210 0.48 15.40 -11.47
C LEU A 210 1.79 15.10 -12.21
N ASN A 211 2.81 15.97 -12.06
CA ASN A 211 4.08 15.82 -12.76
C ASN A 211 4.83 14.56 -12.32
N VAL A 212 4.90 14.30 -11.02
CA VAL A 212 5.54 13.06 -10.54
C VAL A 212 4.78 11.81 -11.01
N MET A 213 3.45 11.83 -11.03
CA MET A 213 2.63 10.73 -11.54
C MET A 213 2.83 10.50 -13.04
N LYS A 214 3.01 11.57 -13.84
CA LYS A 214 3.34 11.46 -15.27
C LYS A 214 4.77 10.94 -15.49
N SER A 215 5.72 11.39 -14.67
CA SER A 215 7.14 11.01 -14.80
C SER A 215 7.44 9.60 -14.27
N CYS A 216 6.59 9.05 -13.42
CA CYS A 216 6.72 7.72 -12.81
C CYS A 216 5.52 6.84 -13.23
N PRO A 217 5.55 6.16 -14.39
CA PRO A 217 4.41 5.38 -14.89
C PRO A 217 3.96 4.25 -13.96
N ASP A 218 4.88 3.65 -13.24
CA ASP A 218 4.62 2.54 -12.30
C ASP A 218 4.07 3.02 -10.95
N LEU A 219 4.17 4.31 -10.64
CA LEU A 219 3.72 4.88 -9.38
C LEU A 219 2.20 4.76 -9.23
N LYS A 220 1.77 4.12 -8.15
CA LYS A 220 0.36 4.06 -7.72
C LYS A 220 0.23 4.65 -6.33
N ILE A 221 -0.79 5.46 -6.12
CA ILE A 221 -1.01 6.15 -4.84
C ILE A 221 -2.43 5.97 -4.33
N GLN A 222 -2.58 6.04 -3.01
CA GLN A 222 -3.87 6.25 -2.36
C GLN A 222 -3.89 7.63 -1.71
N ILE A 223 -4.85 8.45 -2.09
CA ILE A 223 -5.06 9.79 -1.53
C ILE A 223 -5.93 9.66 -0.27
N GLN A 224 -5.43 10.14 0.87
CA GLN A 224 -6.04 10.00 2.18
C GLN A 224 -6.47 11.37 2.72
N GLY A 225 -7.78 11.58 2.88
CA GLY A 225 -8.34 12.80 3.43
C GLY A 225 -8.58 12.70 4.93
N HIS A 226 -8.26 13.77 5.67
CA HIS A 226 -8.48 13.89 7.10
C HIS A 226 -9.14 15.23 7.42
N ILE A 227 -9.92 15.26 8.50
CA ILE A 227 -10.53 16.47 9.06
C ILE A 227 -10.14 16.64 10.51
N CYS A 228 -10.35 17.85 11.06
CA CYS A 228 -10.19 18.17 12.47
C CYS A 228 -11.54 18.36 13.16
N CYS A 229 -11.47 18.64 14.44
CA CYS A 229 -12.46 19.42 15.21
C CYS A 229 -13.80 18.72 15.47
N VAL A 230 -14.14 17.66 14.77
CA VAL A 230 -15.39 16.90 14.91
C VAL A 230 -15.10 15.42 15.09
N LYS A 231 -15.90 14.76 15.93
CA LYS A 231 -15.72 13.34 16.21
C LYS A 231 -16.12 12.46 15.01
N ASN A 232 -17.11 12.89 14.23
CA ASN A 232 -17.65 12.14 13.11
C ASN A 232 -17.71 13.04 11.86
N ASP A 233 -17.27 12.53 10.72
CA ASP A 233 -17.37 13.20 9.41
C ASP A 233 -18.73 12.94 8.76
N VAL A 234 -19.79 13.53 9.34
CA VAL A 234 -21.17 13.30 8.91
C VAL A 234 -21.40 13.68 7.44
N ARG A 235 -20.67 14.68 6.94
CA ARG A 235 -20.77 15.16 5.55
C ARG A 235 -19.81 14.44 4.61
N ASP A 236 -19.08 13.46 5.10
CA ASP A 236 -18.06 12.72 4.34
C ASP A 236 -17.04 13.65 3.64
N LEU A 237 -16.73 14.77 4.28
CA LEU A 237 -15.91 15.85 3.73
C LEU A 237 -14.49 15.39 3.45
N SER A 238 -13.93 14.51 4.29
CA SER A 238 -12.60 13.94 4.09
C SER A 238 -12.51 13.12 2.80
N THR A 239 -13.52 12.28 2.52
CA THR A 239 -13.60 11.51 1.26
C THR A 239 -13.79 12.42 0.06
N GLN A 240 -14.65 13.44 0.17
CA GLN A 240 -14.91 14.38 -0.92
C GLN A 240 -13.64 15.16 -1.30
N ARG A 241 -12.83 15.58 -0.33
CA ARG A 241 -11.52 16.25 -0.55
C ARG A 241 -10.52 15.34 -1.26
N ALA A 242 -10.36 14.12 -0.77
CA ALA A 242 -9.48 13.14 -1.43
C ALA A 242 -9.94 12.82 -2.86
N LYS A 243 -11.26 12.69 -3.07
CA LYS A 243 -11.88 12.48 -4.38
C LYS A 243 -11.67 13.65 -5.34
N ALA A 244 -11.69 14.88 -4.86
CA ALA A 244 -11.46 16.08 -5.69
C ALA A 244 -10.05 16.06 -6.29
N ILE A 245 -9.03 15.69 -5.51
CA ILE A 245 -7.65 15.54 -6.00
C ILE A 245 -7.57 14.38 -7.00
N CYS A 246 -8.18 13.24 -6.69
CA CYS A 246 -8.24 12.09 -7.59
C CYS A 246 -8.84 12.49 -8.96
N LYS A 247 -9.97 13.19 -8.96
CA LYS A 247 -10.61 13.69 -10.20
C LYS A 247 -9.73 14.64 -10.99
N PHE A 248 -8.98 15.52 -10.33
CA PHE A 248 -8.03 16.39 -11.01
C PHE A 248 -6.95 15.59 -11.74
N LEU A 249 -6.38 14.56 -11.10
CA LEU A 249 -5.38 13.69 -11.71
C LEU A 249 -5.96 12.89 -12.88
N GLU A 250 -7.16 12.32 -12.73
CA GLU A 250 -7.87 11.62 -13.80
C GLU A 250 -8.14 12.54 -15.01
N TYR A 251 -8.62 13.74 -14.76
CA TYR A 251 -8.89 14.75 -15.81
C TYR A 251 -7.63 15.11 -16.59
N ASN A 252 -6.47 15.11 -15.92
CA ASN A 252 -5.17 15.41 -16.54
C ASN A 252 -4.44 14.16 -17.07
N GLY A 253 -5.16 13.04 -17.27
CA GLY A 253 -4.70 11.86 -17.98
C GLY A 253 -4.00 10.79 -17.13
N ILE A 254 -4.10 10.85 -15.80
CA ILE A 254 -3.62 9.74 -14.96
C ILE A 254 -4.70 8.65 -14.93
N GLU A 255 -4.29 7.41 -15.24
CA GLU A 255 -5.19 6.27 -15.26
C GLU A 255 -5.80 5.97 -13.89
N LYS A 256 -7.11 5.66 -13.87
CA LYS A 256 -7.85 5.30 -12.64
C LYS A 256 -7.24 4.14 -11.87
N SER A 257 -6.63 3.19 -12.57
CA SER A 257 -5.96 2.03 -11.97
C SER A 257 -4.74 2.40 -11.11
N ARG A 258 -4.24 3.63 -11.23
CA ARG A 258 -3.07 4.15 -10.53
C ARG A 258 -3.42 5.01 -9.32
N ILE A 259 -4.68 5.40 -9.16
CA ILE A 259 -5.13 6.32 -8.12
C ILE A 259 -6.32 5.73 -7.37
N THR A 260 -6.24 5.77 -6.05
CA THR A 260 -7.37 5.46 -5.17
C THR A 260 -7.52 6.57 -4.14
N PHE A 261 -8.66 6.65 -3.49
CA PHE A 261 -8.87 7.64 -2.43
C PHE A 261 -9.67 7.05 -1.27
N VAL A 262 -9.46 7.61 -0.09
CA VAL A 262 -10.19 7.28 1.13
C VAL A 262 -10.30 8.49 2.03
N GLY A 263 -11.44 8.65 2.70
CA GLY A 263 -11.62 9.60 3.80
C GLY A 263 -11.51 8.86 5.12
N TYR A 264 -10.66 9.34 5.99
CA TYR A 264 -10.53 8.84 7.36
C TYR A 264 -11.29 9.70 8.37
N GLY A 265 -11.89 10.80 7.93
CA GLY A 265 -12.50 11.74 8.88
C GLY A 265 -11.50 12.18 9.94
N SER A 266 -11.89 12.09 11.18
CA SER A 266 -11.05 12.30 12.37
C SER A 266 -10.56 11.01 13.02
N ALA A 267 -10.72 9.86 12.37
CA ALA A 267 -10.36 8.55 12.96
C ALA A 267 -8.85 8.29 13.05
N LYS A 268 -8.03 9.07 12.30
CA LYS A 268 -6.55 8.97 12.33
C LYS A 268 -5.93 10.34 12.57
N PRO A 269 -6.13 10.94 13.74
CA PRO A 269 -5.59 12.26 14.06
C PRO A 269 -4.09 12.15 14.33
N LEU A 270 -3.34 13.23 14.01
CA LEU A 270 -1.94 13.40 14.44
C LEU A 270 -1.88 13.92 15.88
N PHE A 271 -2.84 14.77 16.25
CA PHE A 271 -3.01 15.30 17.60
C PHE A 271 -4.35 14.86 18.17
N PRO A 272 -4.43 14.52 19.48
CA PRO A 272 -5.66 14.07 20.12
C PRO A 272 -6.81 15.07 20.01
N LEU A 273 -8.03 14.53 19.92
CA LEU A 273 -9.25 15.34 19.94
C LEU A 273 -9.76 15.50 21.39
N PRO A 274 -10.27 16.67 21.79
CA PRO A 274 -10.26 17.91 21.01
C PRO A 274 -8.86 18.55 20.94
N GLU A 275 -8.53 19.11 19.79
CA GLU A 275 -7.26 19.81 19.57
C GLU A 275 -7.15 21.05 20.46
N LYS A 276 -5.95 21.30 20.98
CA LYS A 276 -5.69 22.41 21.92
C LYS A 276 -5.37 23.72 21.21
N THR A 277 -4.76 23.63 20.03
CA THR A 277 -4.29 24.80 19.28
C THR A 277 -4.76 24.76 17.83
N GLU A 278 -4.74 25.93 17.15
CA GLU A 278 -5.04 25.96 15.70
C GLU A 278 -4.00 25.18 14.88
N GLY A 279 -2.73 25.18 15.28
CA GLY A 279 -1.70 24.39 14.63
C GLY A 279 -1.98 22.88 14.70
N GLU A 280 -2.51 22.37 15.82
CA GLU A 280 -2.94 20.97 15.94
C GLU A 280 -4.14 20.67 15.02
N ARG A 281 -5.11 21.60 14.93
CA ARG A 281 -6.26 21.48 14.02
C ARG A 281 -5.81 21.46 12.56
N GLU A 282 -4.90 22.36 12.20
CA GLU A 282 -4.33 22.40 10.85
C GLU A 282 -3.58 21.12 10.51
N ALA A 283 -2.80 20.59 11.44
CA ALA A 283 -2.10 19.31 11.25
C ALA A 283 -3.07 18.15 11.07
N ASN A 284 -4.19 18.13 11.77
CA ASN A 284 -5.23 17.12 11.62
C ASN A 284 -6.03 17.31 10.31
N ARG A 285 -6.27 18.56 9.86
CA ARG A 285 -6.90 18.89 8.55
C ARG A 285 -5.90 18.74 7.42
N ARG A 286 -5.61 17.54 6.99
CA ARG A 286 -4.58 17.28 5.99
C ARG A 286 -5.03 16.32 4.90
N VAL A 287 -4.29 16.30 3.83
CA VAL A 287 -4.31 15.22 2.84
C VAL A 287 -2.94 14.58 2.78
N GLU A 288 -2.91 13.28 2.79
CA GLU A 288 -1.70 12.47 2.60
C GLU A 288 -1.85 11.61 1.35
N ILE A 289 -0.72 11.25 0.76
CA ILE A 289 -0.67 10.17 -0.22
C ILE A 289 0.08 8.98 0.40
N GLU A 290 -0.46 7.78 0.23
CA GLU A 290 0.24 6.54 0.53
C GLU A 290 0.71 5.89 -0.76
N ILE A 291 1.97 5.50 -0.81
CA ILE A 291 2.55 4.81 -1.97
C ILE A 291 2.05 3.37 -2.01
N VAL A 292 1.33 3.01 -3.06
CA VAL A 292 0.76 1.67 -3.25
C VAL A 292 1.66 0.80 -4.13
N ALA A 293 2.29 1.40 -5.13
CA ALA A 293 3.34 0.81 -5.98
C ALA A 293 4.27 1.92 -6.48
N ASN A 294 5.56 1.58 -6.72
CA ASN A 294 6.55 2.53 -7.23
C ASN A 294 7.76 1.81 -7.83
#